data_255c30f395cbeb5951840143e2bfecda
#
_entry.id   255c30f395cbeb5951840143e2bfecda
#
_cell.length_a   1.000
_cell.length_b   1.000
_cell.length_c   1.000
_cell.angle_alpha   90.00
_cell.angle_beta   90.00
_cell.angle_gamma   90.00
#
_symmetry.space_group_name_H-M   'P 1'
#
loop_
_entity.id
_entity.type
_entity.pdbx_description
1 polymer ?
#
loop_
_entity_poly.entity_id
_entity_poly.type
_entity_poly.pdbx_seq_one_letter_code
_entity_poly.pdbx_strand_id
1 'polypeptide(L)'
;MEEEKKKESPWELVRFGIIAILIVIPIRIFIAQPFIVSGSSMFPTFLNGDYLIVDEISYRLEDPKRFDVIVFRYPNDKKKFFIKRIIGLPGEKVDIKGSTVTITNKEHPNGLILEQPYVQNESNNNEHSELKETEYFVMGDNRSASSDSRYWGAVTRDLIMGKAFLRLLPIRNIDLLPGNYQQSESK
;
A
#
# COMPACT_ATOMS: atom_id res chain seq x y z
N MET A 1 52.08 -15.49 -26.31
CA MET A 1 51.71 -14.70 -25.13
C MET A 1 50.64 -15.48 -24.40
N GLU A 2 51.04 -16.20 -23.36
CA GLU A 2 50.09 -16.91 -22.48
C GLU A 2 49.44 -15.87 -21.54
N GLU A 3 48.14 -15.73 -21.60
CA GLU A 3 47.39 -14.96 -20.61
C GLU A 3 47.44 -15.72 -19.28
N GLU A 4 48.19 -15.19 -18.33
CA GLU A 4 48.12 -15.65 -16.92
C GLU A 4 46.68 -15.50 -16.41
N LYS A 5 45.95 -16.62 -16.32
CA LYS A 5 44.69 -16.68 -15.56
C LYS A 5 44.99 -16.35 -14.10
N LYS A 6 44.71 -15.11 -13.70
CA LYS A 6 44.72 -14.66 -12.30
C LYS A 6 43.84 -15.63 -11.49
N LYS A 7 44.43 -16.46 -10.66
CA LYS A 7 43.74 -17.30 -9.70
C LYS A 7 43.02 -16.37 -8.73
N GLU A 8 41.70 -16.28 -8.84
CA GLU A 8 40.90 -15.55 -7.88
C GLU A 8 41.11 -16.19 -6.50
N SER A 9 41.56 -15.37 -5.55
CA SER A 9 41.81 -15.83 -4.18
C SER A 9 40.48 -16.20 -3.52
N PRO A 10 40.36 -17.37 -2.87
CA PRO A 10 39.15 -17.72 -2.13
C PRO A 10 38.77 -16.65 -1.09
N TRP A 11 39.72 -15.85 -0.63
CA TRP A 11 39.49 -14.72 0.25
C TRP A 11 38.73 -13.55 -0.40
N GLU A 12 38.92 -13.33 -1.71
CA GLU A 12 38.17 -12.31 -2.45
C GLU A 12 36.69 -12.69 -2.58
N LEU A 13 36.39 -13.97 -2.82
CA LEU A 13 35.03 -14.49 -2.82
C LEU A 13 34.34 -14.35 -1.46
N VAL A 14 35.03 -14.67 -0.39
CA VAL A 14 34.51 -14.52 0.98
C VAL A 14 34.24 -13.04 1.30
N ARG A 15 35.17 -12.15 0.97
CA ARG A 15 35.02 -10.70 1.16
C ARG A 15 33.82 -10.17 0.36
N PHE A 16 33.69 -10.56 -0.91
CA PHE A 16 32.55 -10.20 -1.74
C PHE A 16 31.22 -10.69 -1.15
N GLY A 17 31.18 -11.94 -0.68
CA GLY A 17 30.00 -12.51 -0.01
C GLY A 17 29.61 -11.74 1.25
N ILE A 18 30.57 -11.36 2.08
CA ILE A 18 30.31 -10.55 3.29
C ILE A 18 29.76 -9.17 2.92
N ILE A 19 30.35 -8.49 1.93
CA ILE A 19 29.88 -7.18 1.47
C ILE A 19 28.46 -7.29 0.90
N ALA A 20 28.18 -8.31 0.08
CA ALA A 20 26.87 -8.55 -0.47
C ALA A 20 25.82 -8.78 0.65
N ILE A 21 26.15 -9.58 1.66
CA ILE A 21 25.29 -9.81 2.81
C ILE A 21 25.04 -8.53 3.60
N LEU A 22 26.08 -7.73 3.86
CA LEU A 22 25.97 -6.46 4.59
C LEU A 22 25.11 -5.42 3.85
N ILE A 23 25.03 -5.49 2.53
CA ILE A 23 24.19 -4.60 1.72
C ILE A 23 22.78 -5.17 1.57
N VAL A 24 22.66 -6.45 1.16
CA VAL A 24 21.37 -7.05 0.80
C VAL A 24 20.47 -7.27 2.00
N ILE A 25 21.04 -7.69 3.15
CA ILE A 25 20.21 -7.96 4.34
C ILE A 25 19.53 -6.69 4.86
N PRO A 26 20.24 -5.55 5.08
CA PRO A 26 19.57 -4.33 5.52
C PRO A 26 18.52 -3.83 4.51
N ILE A 27 18.83 -3.89 3.21
CA ILE A 27 17.88 -3.49 2.17
C ILE A 27 16.60 -4.34 2.30
N ARG A 28 16.73 -5.64 2.44
CA ARG A 28 15.60 -6.57 2.49
C ARG A 28 14.78 -6.45 3.78
N ILE A 29 15.44 -6.12 4.92
CA ILE A 29 14.77 -6.04 6.22
C ILE A 29 14.15 -4.67 6.47
N PHE A 30 14.77 -3.60 5.94
CA PHE A 30 14.41 -2.23 6.31
C PHE A 30 13.82 -1.39 5.18
N ILE A 31 14.05 -1.76 3.91
CA ILE A 31 13.75 -0.87 2.79
C ILE A 31 12.59 -1.35 1.93
N ALA A 32 12.57 -2.64 1.57
CA ALA A 32 11.64 -3.10 0.55
C ALA A 32 11.28 -4.58 0.72
N GLN A 33 10.02 -4.87 1.02
CA GLN A 33 9.52 -6.25 1.04
C GLN A 33 8.77 -6.58 -0.25
N PRO A 34 9.06 -7.76 -0.86
CA PRO A 34 8.29 -8.24 -1.99
C PRO A 34 6.98 -8.87 -1.54
N PHE A 35 5.88 -8.54 -2.24
CA PHE A 35 4.56 -9.14 -2.07
C PHE A 35 3.97 -9.55 -3.41
N ILE A 36 3.20 -10.63 -3.41
CA ILE A 36 2.39 -11.03 -4.55
C ILE A 36 0.94 -10.72 -4.23
N VAL A 37 0.28 -9.96 -5.11
CA VAL A 37 -1.14 -9.63 -4.96
C VAL A 37 -1.96 -10.91 -5.14
N SER A 38 -2.84 -11.18 -4.18
CA SER A 38 -3.78 -12.28 -4.23
C SER A 38 -5.21 -11.75 -4.16
N GLY A 39 -6.02 -12.16 -5.13
CA GLY A 39 -7.40 -11.74 -5.24
C GLY A 39 -7.63 -10.53 -6.15
N SER A 40 -8.87 -10.03 -6.18
CA SER A 40 -9.34 -9.01 -7.12
C SER A 40 -9.80 -7.71 -6.44
N SER A 41 -9.58 -7.55 -5.15
CA SER A 41 -10.12 -6.42 -4.37
C SER A 41 -9.57 -5.05 -4.78
N MET A 42 -8.43 -5.02 -5.46
CA MET A 42 -7.78 -3.80 -5.96
C MET A 42 -7.84 -3.65 -7.48
N PHE A 43 -8.66 -4.50 -8.16
CA PHE A 43 -8.91 -4.34 -9.60
C PHE A 43 -9.61 -3.00 -9.88
N PRO A 44 -9.26 -2.26 -10.95
CA PRO A 44 -8.29 -2.60 -11.99
C PRO A 44 -6.85 -2.16 -11.67
N THR A 45 -6.62 -1.46 -10.56
CA THR A 45 -5.32 -0.89 -10.21
C THR A 45 -4.25 -1.97 -10.05
N PHE A 46 -4.60 -3.08 -9.39
CA PHE A 46 -3.74 -4.24 -9.22
C PHE A 46 -4.48 -5.51 -9.60
N LEU A 47 -3.76 -6.40 -10.27
CA LEU A 47 -4.25 -7.69 -10.71
C LEU A 47 -3.72 -8.82 -9.82
N ASN A 48 -4.46 -9.91 -9.78
CA ASN A 48 -3.98 -11.13 -9.13
C ASN A 48 -2.68 -11.61 -9.79
N GLY A 49 -1.65 -11.84 -8.99
CA GLY A 49 -0.31 -12.22 -9.45
C GLY A 49 0.67 -11.07 -9.67
N ASP A 50 0.24 -9.81 -9.54
CA ASP A 50 1.16 -8.67 -9.58
C ASP A 50 2.24 -8.82 -8.51
N TYR A 51 3.51 -8.61 -8.87
CA TYR A 51 4.64 -8.64 -7.96
C TYR A 51 5.02 -7.22 -7.56
N LEU A 52 4.87 -6.91 -6.29
CA LEU A 52 5.04 -5.58 -5.73
C LEU A 52 6.25 -5.50 -4.81
N ILE A 53 6.92 -4.38 -4.84
CA ILE A 53 7.85 -3.95 -3.80
C ILE A 53 7.14 -2.92 -2.93
N VAL A 54 7.13 -3.16 -1.64
CA VAL A 54 6.50 -2.31 -0.62
C VAL A 54 7.58 -1.52 0.10
N ASP A 55 7.44 -0.21 0.11
CA ASP A 55 8.30 0.72 0.84
C ASP A 55 7.85 0.83 2.29
N GLU A 56 8.66 0.33 3.20
CA GLU A 56 8.42 0.40 4.65
C GLU A 56 9.12 1.60 5.30
N ILE A 57 10.17 2.13 4.65
CA ILE A 57 10.98 3.22 5.23
C ILE A 57 10.22 4.52 5.28
N SER A 58 9.55 4.89 4.18
CA SER A 58 8.83 6.16 4.12
C SER A 58 7.86 6.32 5.28
N TYR A 59 7.18 5.25 5.66
CA TYR A 59 6.22 5.27 6.77
C TYR A 59 6.85 5.20 8.18
N ARG A 60 8.18 5.12 8.28
CA ARG A 60 8.90 5.38 9.54
C ARG A 60 9.21 6.85 9.74
N LEU A 61 9.20 7.63 8.65
CA LEU A 61 9.56 9.04 8.60
C LEU A 61 8.36 9.95 8.38
N GLU A 62 7.32 9.45 7.68
CA GLU A 62 6.12 10.18 7.32
C GLU A 62 4.88 9.37 7.67
N ASP A 63 3.75 10.06 7.89
CA ASP A 63 2.47 9.41 8.06
C ASP A 63 1.87 9.00 6.70
N PRO A 64 1.11 7.88 6.67
CA PRO A 64 0.36 7.49 5.49
C PRO A 64 -0.63 8.58 5.05
N LYS A 65 -0.70 8.83 3.74
CA LYS A 65 -1.52 9.89 3.14
C LYS A 65 -2.80 9.31 2.54
N ARG A 66 -3.82 10.15 2.38
CA ARG A 66 -5.04 9.77 1.65
C ARG A 66 -4.68 9.33 0.24
N PHE A 67 -5.37 8.29 -0.24
CA PHE A 67 -5.18 7.61 -1.51
C PHE A 67 -3.91 6.76 -1.63
N ASP A 68 -3.01 6.74 -0.65
CA ASP A 68 -1.92 5.77 -0.66
C ASP A 68 -2.45 4.34 -0.71
N VAL A 69 -1.87 3.52 -1.56
CA VAL A 69 -2.14 2.07 -1.56
C VAL A 69 -1.16 1.40 -0.63
N ILE A 70 -1.68 0.80 0.42
CA ILE A 70 -0.89 0.24 1.52
C ILE A 70 -1.00 -1.27 1.63
N VAL A 71 0.08 -1.88 2.12
CA VAL A 71 0.08 -3.26 2.62
C VAL A 71 0.07 -3.20 4.14
N PHE A 72 -0.81 -3.97 4.75
CA PHE A 72 -1.00 -4.00 6.20
C PHE A 72 -1.40 -5.39 6.69
N ARG A 73 -1.23 -5.64 7.99
CA ARG A 73 -1.69 -6.86 8.65
C ARG A 73 -3.19 -6.77 8.91
N TYR A 74 -3.92 -7.81 8.53
CA TYR A 74 -5.38 -7.85 8.72
C TYR A 74 -5.74 -7.77 10.21
N PRO A 75 -6.63 -6.85 10.65
CA PRO A 75 -6.91 -6.64 12.07
C PRO A 75 -7.39 -7.89 12.82
N ASN A 76 -8.21 -8.72 12.16
CA ASN A 76 -8.77 -9.93 12.77
C ASN A 76 -7.86 -11.16 12.67
N ASP A 77 -6.79 -11.11 11.85
CA ASP A 77 -5.78 -12.16 11.73
C ASP A 77 -4.45 -11.57 11.26
N LYS A 78 -3.61 -11.16 12.20
CA LYS A 78 -2.33 -10.48 11.93
C LYS A 78 -1.30 -11.32 11.14
N LYS A 79 -1.59 -12.59 10.88
CA LYS A 79 -0.76 -13.44 10.01
C LYS A 79 -1.03 -13.19 8.52
N LYS A 80 -2.19 -12.61 8.19
CA LYS A 80 -2.59 -12.29 6.82
C LYS A 80 -2.25 -10.85 6.48
N PHE A 81 -1.83 -10.64 5.23
CA PHE A 81 -1.56 -9.32 4.68
C PHE A 81 -2.62 -8.96 3.67
N PHE A 82 -3.07 -7.72 3.73
CA PHE A 82 -4.03 -7.16 2.79
C PHE A 82 -3.43 -5.94 2.10
N ILE A 83 -3.88 -5.69 0.89
CA ILE A 83 -3.58 -4.48 0.13
C ILE A 83 -4.88 -3.71 -0.08
N LYS A 84 -4.91 -2.43 0.30
CA LYS A 84 -6.06 -1.52 0.17
C LYS A 84 -5.59 -0.09 -0.01
N ARG A 85 -6.52 0.77 -0.43
CA ARG A 85 -6.31 2.22 -0.53
C ARG A 85 -6.81 2.92 0.72
N ILE A 86 -6.04 3.87 1.22
CA ILE A 86 -6.46 4.76 2.33
C ILE A 86 -7.52 5.74 1.81
N ILE A 87 -8.65 5.76 2.50
CA ILE A 87 -9.78 6.65 2.21
C ILE A 87 -9.98 7.68 3.32
N GLY A 88 -9.94 7.24 4.58
CA GLY A 88 -10.04 8.12 5.75
C GLY A 88 -8.73 8.17 6.52
N LEU A 89 -8.40 9.35 7.04
CA LEU A 89 -7.21 9.62 7.85
C LEU A 89 -7.59 9.71 9.34
N PRO A 90 -6.59 9.63 10.25
CA PRO A 90 -6.82 9.79 11.68
C PRO A 90 -7.64 11.03 12.04
N GLY A 91 -8.59 10.85 12.96
CA GLY A 91 -9.46 11.92 13.45
C GLY A 91 -10.60 12.35 12.53
N GLU A 92 -10.76 11.71 11.37
CA GLU A 92 -11.80 12.04 10.40
C GLU A 92 -13.07 11.21 10.59
N LYS A 93 -14.19 11.76 10.06
CA LYS A 93 -15.42 11.01 9.86
C LYS A 93 -15.53 10.62 8.39
N VAL A 94 -15.89 9.37 8.16
CA VAL A 94 -16.10 8.80 6.84
C VAL A 94 -17.57 8.42 6.71
N ASP A 95 -18.27 9.06 5.78
CA ASP A 95 -19.66 8.76 5.45
C ASP A 95 -19.72 8.17 4.05
N ILE A 96 -20.31 6.99 3.92
CA ILE A 96 -20.54 6.31 2.66
C ILE A 96 -22.05 6.21 2.43
N LYS A 97 -22.51 6.74 1.30
CA LYS A 97 -23.91 6.63 0.84
C LYS A 97 -23.92 6.16 -0.60
N GLY A 98 -24.27 4.91 -0.80
CA GLY A 98 -24.15 4.27 -2.10
C GLY A 98 -22.69 4.21 -2.55
N SER A 99 -22.38 4.83 -3.69
CA SER A 99 -21.00 4.97 -4.21
C SER A 99 -20.28 6.23 -3.75
N THR A 100 -20.98 7.17 -3.14
CA THR A 100 -20.41 8.45 -2.69
C THR A 100 -19.73 8.28 -1.35
N VAL A 101 -18.49 8.75 -1.26
CA VAL A 101 -17.70 8.82 -0.03
C VAL A 101 -17.47 10.26 0.35
N THR A 102 -17.86 10.65 1.55
CA THR A 102 -17.70 11.99 2.11
C THR A 102 -16.79 11.94 3.32
N ILE A 103 -15.81 12.82 3.39
CA ILE A 103 -14.92 12.97 4.54
C ILE A 103 -15.27 14.28 5.25
N THR A 104 -15.44 14.20 6.57
CA THR A 104 -15.61 15.39 7.41
C THR A 104 -14.42 15.48 8.36
N ASN A 105 -13.78 16.66 8.40
CA ASN A 105 -12.65 16.98 9.28
C ASN A 105 -12.64 18.48 9.62
N LYS A 106 -11.60 18.97 10.28
CA LYS A 106 -11.47 20.38 10.67
C LYS A 106 -11.37 21.32 9.47
N GLU A 107 -10.76 20.88 8.36
CA GLU A 107 -10.58 21.66 7.13
C GLU A 107 -11.87 21.65 6.29
N HIS A 108 -12.60 20.54 6.33
CA HIS A 108 -13.84 20.35 5.59
C HIS A 108 -15.02 19.99 6.53
N PRO A 109 -15.49 20.95 7.36
CA PRO A 109 -16.56 20.71 8.34
C PRO A 109 -17.93 20.42 7.69
N ASN A 110 -18.12 20.85 6.45
CA ASN A 110 -19.32 20.60 5.66
C ASN A 110 -19.25 19.32 4.81
N GLY A 111 -18.13 18.60 4.89
CA GLY A 111 -17.86 17.40 4.13
C GLY A 111 -17.17 17.65 2.78
N LEU A 112 -16.17 16.84 2.49
CA LEU A 112 -15.47 16.75 1.21
C LEU A 112 -15.88 15.46 0.51
N ILE A 113 -16.50 15.58 -0.64
CA ILE A 113 -16.81 14.41 -1.48
C ILE A 113 -15.52 13.99 -2.17
N LEU A 114 -15.14 12.72 -2.01
CA LEU A 114 -13.96 12.16 -2.65
C LEU A 114 -14.24 11.77 -4.10
N GLU A 115 -13.39 12.25 -5.01
CA GLU A 115 -13.32 11.76 -6.37
C GLU A 115 -12.61 10.41 -6.40
N GLN A 116 -13.17 9.44 -7.13
CA GLN A 116 -12.70 8.07 -7.11
C GLN A 116 -12.59 7.48 -8.53
N PRO A 117 -11.78 8.08 -9.42
CA PRO A 117 -11.68 7.64 -10.82
C PRO A 117 -11.06 6.24 -10.98
N TYR A 118 -10.41 5.72 -9.93
CA TYR A 118 -9.83 4.38 -9.87
C TYR A 118 -10.87 3.29 -9.59
N VAL A 119 -12.10 3.65 -9.19
CA VAL A 119 -13.17 2.71 -8.90
C VAL A 119 -13.94 2.39 -10.18
N GLN A 120 -14.00 1.10 -10.54
CA GLN A 120 -14.79 0.65 -11.69
C GLN A 120 -16.04 -0.16 -11.27
N ASN A 121 -15.92 -0.94 -10.22
CA ASN A 121 -17.00 -1.76 -9.72
C ASN A 121 -17.52 -1.19 -8.40
N GLU A 122 -18.53 -0.35 -8.50
CA GLU A 122 -19.15 0.30 -7.34
C GLU A 122 -19.90 -0.70 -6.46
N SER A 123 -20.18 -0.30 -5.25
CA SER A 123 -21.05 -1.01 -4.32
C SER A 123 -22.06 -0.04 -3.72
N ASN A 124 -23.23 -0.54 -3.37
CA ASN A 124 -24.26 0.26 -2.72
C ASN A 124 -24.25 -0.02 -1.20
N ASN A 125 -23.32 0.64 -0.50
CA ASN A 125 -23.19 0.52 0.95
C ASN A 125 -23.62 1.83 1.63
N ASN A 126 -24.12 1.70 2.85
CA ASN A 126 -24.30 2.82 3.76
C ASN A 126 -23.47 2.53 5.01
N GLU A 127 -22.47 3.39 5.26
CA GLU A 127 -21.53 3.21 6.38
C GLU A 127 -21.17 4.57 6.95
N HIS A 128 -21.03 4.62 8.26
CA HIS A 128 -20.55 5.79 9.00
C HIS A 128 -19.46 5.33 9.95
N SER A 129 -18.29 5.99 9.92
CA SER A 129 -17.16 5.66 10.78
C SER A 129 -16.49 6.94 11.28
N GLU A 130 -16.27 7.02 12.60
CA GLU A 130 -15.44 8.05 13.22
C GLU A 130 -14.09 7.45 13.60
N LEU A 131 -13.02 7.99 13.00
CA LEU A 131 -11.67 7.46 13.16
C LEU A 131 -10.97 8.09 14.36
N LYS A 132 -10.31 7.25 15.17
CA LYS A 132 -9.42 7.74 16.23
C LYS A 132 -8.11 8.27 15.65
N GLU A 133 -7.30 8.92 16.47
CA GLU A 133 -6.04 9.57 16.10
C GLU A 133 -4.96 8.60 15.52
N THR A 134 -5.18 7.31 15.57
CA THR A 134 -4.26 6.30 15.02
C THR A 134 -4.92 5.37 13.99
N GLU A 135 -6.16 5.68 13.61
CA GLU A 135 -6.98 4.80 12.79
C GLU A 135 -7.10 5.34 11.36
N TYR A 136 -7.05 4.42 10.40
CA TYR A 136 -7.21 4.67 8.97
C TYR A 136 -8.38 3.86 8.44
N PHE A 137 -9.20 4.47 7.61
CA PHE A 137 -10.25 3.77 6.89
C PHE A 137 -9.75 3.40 5.50
N VAL A 138 -9.78 2.11 5.17
CA VAL A 138 -9.23 1.61 3.92
C VAL A 138 -10.30 0.88 3.10
N MET A 139 -10.24 1.04 1.77
CA MET A 139 -11.16 0.37 0.84
C MET A 139 -10.40 -0.24 -0.34
N GLY A 140 -10.96 -1.30 -0.90
CA GLY A 140 -10.50 -1.81 -2.18
C GLY A 140 -11.00 -0.96 -3.34
N ASP A 141 -10.25 -0.91 -4.43
CA ASP A 141 -10.66 -0.19 -5.65
C ASP A 141 -11.81 -0.93 -6.36
N ASN A 142 -11.88 -2.26 -6.21
CA ASN A 142 -13.03 -3.08 -6.60
C ASN A 142 -14.05 -3.14 -5.45
N ARG A 143 -14.88 -2.13 -5.34
CA ARG A 143 -15.82 -1.93 -4.22
C ARG A 143 -16.74 -3.09 -3.96
N SER A 144 -17.27 -3.72 -5.02
CA SER A 144 -18.21 -4.84 -4.93
C SER A 144 -17.55 -6.16 -4.54
N ALA A 145 -16.23 -6.32 -4.77
CA ALA A 145 -15.47 -7.54 -4.50
C ALA A 145 -14.35 -7.32 -3.47
N SER A 146 -14.55 -6.40 -2.53
CA SER A 146 -13.54 -6.09 -1.50
C SER A 146 -14.09 -6.29 -0.09
N SER A 147 -13.40 -7.12 0.68
CA SER A 147 -13.52 -7.13 2.15
C SER A 147 -12.55 -6.09 2.70
N ASP A 148 -13.10 -5.00 3.26
CA ASP A 148 -12.35 -3.84 3.72
C ASP A 148 -13.00 -3.18 4.95
N SER A 149 -12.61 -1.97 5.30
CA SER A 149 -13.04 -1.28 6.53
C SER A 149 -14.57 -1.14 6.66
N ARG A 150 -15.31 -1.23 5.57
CA ARG A 150 -16.78 -1.26 5.60
C ARG A 150 -17.36 -2.47 6.34
N TYR A 151 -16.58 -3.56 6.47
CA TYR A 151 -17.03 -4.81 7.08
C TYR A 151 -16.34 -5.11 8.42
N TRP A 152 -15.07 -4.75 8.57
CA TRP A 152 -14.28 -5.13 9.74
C TRP A 152 -13.65 -3.92 10.48
N GLY A 153 -14.00 -2.69 10.07
CA GLY A 153 -13.61 -1.47 10.77
C GLY A 153 -12.27 -0.89 10.33
N ALA A 154 -11.74 0.04 11.13
CA ALA A 154 -10.51 0.76 10.83
C ALA A 154 -9.25 -0.09 11.01
N VAL A 155 -8.18 0.32 10.35
CA VAL A 155 -6.82 -0.21 10.51
C VAL A 155 -6.02 0.74 11.38
N THR A 156 -5.41 0.23 12.44
CA THR A 156 -4.51 1.04 13.27
C THR A 156 -3.14 1.20 12.63
N ARG A 157 -2.45 2.30 12.93
CA ARG A 157 -1.15 2.67 12.36
C ARG A 157 -0.09 1.57 12.51
N ASP A 158 -0.09 0.85 13.63
CA ASP A 158 0.85 -0.24 13.92
C ASP A 158 0.69 -1.46 13.02
N LEU A 159 -0.48 -1.64 12.40
CA LEU A 159 -0.72 -2.72 11.44
C LEU A 159 -0.25 -2.37 10.02
N ILE A 160 -0.05 -1.08 9.71
CA ILE A 160 0.40 -0.64 8.39
C ILE A 160 1.88 -0.92 8.24
N MET A 161 2.25 -1.69 7.23
CA MET A 161 3.63 -2.06 6.94
C MET A 161 4.30 -1.03 6.03
N GLY A 162 3.68 -0.72 4.90
CA GLY A 162 4.29 0.18 3.94
C GLY A 162 3.35 0.49 2.76
N LYS A 163 3.87 1.31 1.86
CA LYS A 163 3.22 1.76 0.63
C LYS A 163 3.63 0.89 -0.56
N ALA A 164 2.70 0.57 -1.45
CA ALA A 164 3.01 -0.03 -2.73
C ALA A 164 3.87 0.94 -3.55
N PHE A 165 5.16 0.62 -3.69
CA PHE A 165 6.15 1.52 -4.28
C PHE A 165 6.45 1.19 -5.74
N LEU A 166 6.60 -0.09 -6.06
CA LEU A 166 6.99 -0.51 -7.40
C LEU A 166 6.27 -1.83 -7.76
N ARG A 167 5.61 -1.87 -8.91
CA ARG A 167 5.16 -3.11 -9.54
C ARG A 167 6.23 -3.59 -10.51
N LEU A 168 6.80 -4.77 -10.24
CA LEU A 168 7.86 -5.38 -11.06
C LEU A 168 7.33 -6.34 -12.12
N LEU A 169 6.26 -7.08 -11.79
CA LEU A 169 5.67 -8.05 -12.69
C LEU A 169 4.15 -7.85 -12.80
N PRO A 170 3.57 -8.16 -13.95
CA PRO A 170 4.23 -8.57 -15.20
C PRO A 170 5.05 -7.43 -15.82
N ILE A 171 6.13 -7.76 -16.51
CA ILE A 171 7.08 -6.77 -17.09
C ILE A 171 6.38 -5.70 -17.95
N ARG A 172 5.27 -6.07 -18.59
CA ARG A 172 4.47 -5.14 -19.40
C ARG A 172 3.80 -4.02 -18.59
N ASN A 173 3.67 -4.22 -17.30
CA ASN A 173 2.95 -3.33 -16.38
C ASN A 173 3.89 -2.81 -15.28
N ILE A 174 5.21 -2.74 -15.54
CA ILE A 174 6.15 -2.10 -14.60
C ILE A 174 5.68 -0.67 -14.36
N ASP A 175 5.52 -0.33 -13.07
CA ASP A 175 4.94 0.96 -12.68
C ASP A 175 5.53 1.41 -11.35
N LEU A 176 5.97 2.67 -11.29
CA LEU A 176 6.47 3.31 -10.09
C LEU A 176 5.29 4.03 -9.40
N LEU A 177 5.11 3.78 -8.10
CA LEU A 177 3.97 4.27 -7.32
C LEU A 177 2.63 3.83 -7.94
N PRO A 178 2.42 2.53 -8.17
CA PRO A 178 1.24 2.03 -8.83
C PRO A 178 -0.02 2.42 -8.04
N GLY A 179 -1.01 2.96 -8.76
CA GLY A 179 -2.25 3.42 -8.16
C GLY A 179 -2.13 4.77 -7.46
N ASN A 180 -1.04 5.52 -7.64
CA ASN A 180 -0.93 6.87 -7.11
C ASN A 180 -2.04 7.75 -7.68
N TYR A 181 -2.75 8.42 -6.80
CA TYR A 181 -3.82 9.37 -7.13
C TYR A 181 -3.76 10.54 -6.15
N GLN A 182 -4.02 11.72 -6.65
CA GLN A 182 -4.19 12.93 -5.85
C GLN A 182 -5.42 13.66 -6.36
N GLN A 183 -6.35 13.94 -5.48
CA GLN A 183 -7.50 14.78 -5.81
C GLN A 183 -7.01 16.24 -5.93
N SER A 184 -7.31 16.89 -7.04
CA SER A 184 -7.07 18.32 -7.18
C SER A 184 -8.05 19.05 -6.24
N GLU A 185 -7.53 19.87 -5.35
CA GLU A 185 -8.38 20.78 -4.59
C GLU A 185 -9.04 21.74 -5.60
N SER A 186 -10.33 21.60 -5.81
CA SER A 186 -11.12 22.60 -6.50
C SER A 186 -11.14 23.86 -5.64
N LYS A 187 -10.45 24.90 -6.11
CA LYS A 187 -10.54 26.24 -5.50
C LYS A 187 -11.95 26.78 -5.58
#